data_e45103a3157f7ddd98e2953b95c42292
#
_entry.id   e45103a3157f7ddd98e2953b95c42292
#
_cell.length_a   1.000
_cell.length_b   1.000
_cell.length_c   1.000
_cell.angle_alpha   90.00
_cell.angle_beta   90.00
_cell.angle_gamma   90.00
#
_symmetry.space_group_name_H-M   'P 1'
#
loop_
_entity.id
_entity.type
_entity.pdbx_description
1 polymer ?
#
loop_
_entity_poly.entity_id
_entity_poly.type
_entity_poly.pdbx_seq_one_letter_code
_entity_poly.pdbx_strand_id
1 'polypeptide(L)'
;MATVISGKELSAQLKEEMRQQVAGFPEKYGRVPHLVVILVGEDPGSVSYVTGKAKASEVVGIKNTTIRKPDTISEAELLNMIEELNADDSVDGILVQLPLPKHISEDKVIATIAKEKDVDGFHPLNVAALWQKQDCILPCTPKGIIKMLKVAGVEIKGKRAVVIGRSNIVGLPVSKLLLDENATVTIAHSRTVDLPTVTRNAEILVVAIGRPKFVTADMVSEGTVVIDVGVNRDPETGKLCGDVDYAAIEPKASVITPVPGGVGPMTITCLMENTIECFLRKMEK
;
A
#
# COMPACT_ATOMS: atom_id res chain seq x y z
N MET A 1 -3.78 -13.40 24.45
CA MET A 1 -4.00 -13.47 22.97
C MET A 1 -4.03 -12.07 22.41
N ALA A 2 -3.35 -11.87 21.31
CA ALA A 2 -3.33 -10.56 20.63
C ALA A 2 -4.71 -10.17 20.09
N THR A 3 -4.98 -8.87 19.99
CA THR A 3 -6.06 -8.36 19.16
C THR A 3 -5.64 -8.48 17.71
N VAL A 4 -6.39 -9.27 16.91
CA VAL A 4 -6.11 -9.46 15.49
C VAL A 4 -6.78 -8.34 14.69
N ILE A 5 -6.02 -7.54 13.94
CA ILE A 5 -6.58 -6.53 13.04
C ILE A 5 -6.91 -7.18 11.70
N SER A 6 -8.19 -7.42 11.45
CA SER A 6 -8.68 -7.91 10.16
C SER A 6 -8.73 -6.76 9.13
N GLY A 7 -7.71 -6.67 8.29
CA GLY A 7 -7.73 -5.74 7.16
C GLY A 7 -8.83 -6.08 6.15
N LYS A 8 -9.24 -7.35 6.08
CA LYS A 8 -10.36 -7.78 5.23
C LYS A 8 -11.69 -7.16 5.68
N GLU A 9 -11.99 -7.18 6.98
CA GLU A 9 -13.23 -6.61 7.53
C GLU A 9 -13.23 -5.08 7.41
N LEU A 10 -12.13 -4.43 7.82
CA LEU A 10 -11.97 -2.98 7.67
C LEU A 10 -12.07 -2.53 6.21
N SER A 11 -11.44 -3.27 5.30
CA SER A 11 -11.54 -3.04 3.85
C SER A 11 -12.99 -3.12 3.34
N ALA A 12 -13.78 -4.07 3.84
CA ALA A 12 -15.18 -4.21 3.44
C ALA A 12 -16.02 -3.00 3.90
N GLN A 13 -15.83 -2.59 5.15
CA GLN A 13 -16.50 -1.40 5.71
C GLN A 13 -16.16 -0.13 4.91
N LEU A 14 -14.88 0.18 4.73
CA LEU A 14 -14.44 1.39 4.04
C LEU A 14 -14.88 1.42 2.57
N LYS A 15 -14.91 0.27 1.89
CA LYS A 15 -15.43 0.20 0.51
C LYS A 15 -16.92 0.47 0.45
N GLU A 16 -17.68 0.05 1.43
CA GLU A 16 -19.12 0.40 1.50
C GLU A 16 -19.32 1.90 1.74
N GLU A 17 -18.56 2.52 2.63
CA GLU A 17 -18.59 3.96 2.85
C GLU A 17 -18.25 4.74 1.55
N MET A 18 -17.19 4.33 0.84
CA MET A 18 -16.83 4.90 -0.46
C MET A 18 -17.91 4.68 -1.53
N ARG A 19 -18.56 3.52 -1.56
CA ARG A 19 -19.67 3.22 -2.47
C ARG A 19 -20.82 4.20 -2.28
N GLN A 20 -21.19 4.48 -1.03
CA GLN A 20 -22.24 5.46 -0.72
C GLN A 20 -21.84 6.87 -1.16
N GLN A 21 -20.58 7.25 -0.97
CA GLN A 21 -20.06 8.54 -1.43
C GLN A 21 -20.10 8.65 -2.96
N VAL A 22 -19.59 7.66 -3.68
CA VAL A 22 -19.49 7.65 -5.15
C VAL A 22 -20.87 7.61 -5.82
N ALA A 23 -21.85 6.98 -5.19
CA ALA A 23 -23.23 6.91 -5.72
C ALA A 23 -23.85 8.28 -6.01
N GLY A 24 -23.46 9.33 -5.29
CA GLY A 24 -23.93 10.70 -5.53
C GLY A 24 -23.14 11.47 -6.60
N PHE A 25 -22.01 10.95 -7.08
CA PHE A 25 -21.13 11.69 -7.99
C PHE A 25 -21.71 11.92 -9.39
N PRO A 26 -22.47 10.97 -10.01
CA PRO A 26 -23.10 11.23 -11.30
C PRO A 26 -24.03 12.44 -11.29
N GLU A 27 -24.80 12.62 -10.21
CA GLU A 27 -25.69 13.79 -10.07
C GLU A 27 -24.89 15.07 -9.86
N LYS A 28 -23.84 15.04 -9.01
CA LYS A 28 -23.07 16.22 -8.64
C LYS A 28 -22.05 16.65 -9.70
N TYR A 29 -21.39 15.68 -10.34
CA TYR A 29 -20.24 15.91 -11.22
C TYR A 29 -20.42 15.39 -12.65
N GLY A 30 -21.58 14.78 -12.98
CA GLY A 30 -21.88 14.21 -14.30
C GLY A 30 -21.19 12.88 -14.60
N ARG A 31 -20.29 12.37 -13.72
CA ARG A 31 -19.55 11.13 -13.91
C ARG A 31 -19.01 10.58 -12.60
N VAL A 32 -18.52 9.35 -12.64
CA VAL A 32 -17.78 8.71 -11.53
C VAL A 32 -16.26 8.80 -11.75
N PRO A 33 -15.43 8.58 -10.72
CA PRO A 33 -13.98 8.49 -10.87
C PRO A 33 -13.57 7.39 -11.84
N HIS A 34 -12.48 7.59 -12.59
CA HIS A 34 -11.96 6.65 -13.56
C HIS A 34 -10.50 6.28 -13.26
N LEU A 35 -10.29 5.01 -12.90
CA LEU A 35 -8.98 4.40 -12.69
C LEU A 35 -8.54 3.63 -13.92
N VAL A 36 -7.36 3.92 -14.44
CA VAL A 36 -6.70 3.12 -15.48
C VAL A 36 -5.55 2.34 -14.87
N VAL A 37 -5.59 1.03 -15.03
CA VAL A 37 -4.54 0.12 -14.56
C VAL A 37 -3.83 -0.50 -15.76
N ILE A 38 -2.52 -0.33 -15.85
CA ILE A 38 -1.69 -0.93 -16.90
C ILE A 38 -0.98 -2.16 -16.32
N LEU A 39 -1.14 -3.30 -16.96
CA LEU A 39 -0.46 -4.56 -16.63
C LEU A 39 0.45 -4.94 -17.80
N VAL A 40 1.74 -5.10 -17.54
CA VAL A 40 2.75 -5.54 -18.51
C VAL A 40 3.17 -6.96 -18.16
N GLY A 41 3.00 -7.88 -19.11
CA GLY A 41 3.27 -9.31 -18.93
C GLY A 41 2.15 -10.05 -18.20
N GLU A 42 2.44 -11.29 -17.81
CA GLU A 42 1.46 -12.24 -17.24
C GLU A 42 1.94 -12.85 -15.91
N ASP A 43 2.72 -12.11 -15.12
CA ASP A 43 3.09 -12.59 -13.79
C ASP A 43 1.84 -12.91 -12.95
N PRO A 44 1.70 -14.14 -12.43
CA PRO A 44 0.48 -14.55 -11.73
C PRO A 44 0.13 -13.71 -10.52
N GLY A 45 1.14 -13.19 -9.80
CA GLY A 45 0.95 -12.28 -8.69
C GLY A 45 0.35 -10.96 -9.14
N SER A 46 0.93 -10.34 -10.16
CA SER A 46 0.46 -9.09 -10.77
C SER A 46 -0.95 -9.23 -11.35
N VAL A 47 -1.25 -10.32 -12.06
CA VAL A 47 -2.60 -10.62 -12.58
C VAL A 47 -3.62 -10.72 -11.45
N SER A 48 -3.28 -11.40 -10.35
CA SER A 48 -4.16 -11.53 -9.18
C SER A 48 -4.44 -10.17 -8.54
N TYR A 49 -3.41 -9.32 -8.37
CA TYR A 49 -3.55 -7.97 -7.82
C TYR A 49 -4.43 -7.08 -8.70
N VAL A 50 -4.19 -7.06 -10.01
CA VAL A 50 -4.99 -6.28 -10.97
C VAL A 50 -6.45 -6.74 -10.97
N THR A 51 -6.70 -8.05 -10.92
CA THR A 51 -8.06 -8.60 -10.80
C THR A 51 -8.74 -8.15 -9.50
N GLY A 52 -8.01 -8.13 -8.39
CA GLY A 52 -8.50 -7.64 -7.11
C GLY A 52 -8.85 -6.15 -7.14
N LYS A 53 -8.02 -5.33 -7.81
CA LYS A 53 -8.26 -3.89 -8.01
C LYS A 53 -9.51 -3.63 -8.86
N ALA A 54 -9.69 -4.38 -9.95
CA ALA A 54 -10.89 -4.27 -10.80
C ALA A 54 -12.17 -4.60 -10.02
N LYS A 55 -12.19 -5.71 -9.26
CA LYS A 55 -13.32 -6.07 -8.39
C LYS A 55 -13.60 -5.00 -7.31
N ALA A 56 -12.56 -4.42 -6.72
CA ALA A 56 -12.72 -3.37 -5.73
C ALA A 56 -13.31 -2.09 -6.35
N SER A 57 -12.89 -1.73 -7.56
CA SER A 57 -13.45 -0.60 -8.32
C SER A 57 -14.94 -0.81 -8.60
N GLU A 58 -15.34 -2.02 -9.00
CA GLU A 58 -16.74 -2.38 -9.23
C GLU A 58 -17.58 -2.23 -7.94
N VAL A 59 -17.07 -2.76 -6.81
CA VAL A 59 -17.75 -2.66 -5.50
C VAL A 59 -17.96 -1.21 -5.08
N VAL A 60 -16.97 -0.35 -5.30
CA VAL A 60 -17.02 1.07 -4.92
C VAL A 60 -17.80 1.93 -5.92
N GLY A 61 -18.00 1.45 -7.15
CA GLY A 61 -18.66 2.20 -8.22
C GLY A 61 -17.70 3.12 -9.01
N ILE A 62 -16.40 2.84 -8.96
CA ILE A 62 -15.37 3.52 -9.75
C ILE A 62 -15.28 2.86 -11.14
N LYS A 63 -15.25 3.65 -12.21
CA LYS A 63 -14.94 3.13 -13.54
C LYS A 63 -13.50 2.62 -13.57
N ASN A 64 -13.29 1.37 -13.97
CA ASN A 64 -11.97 0.76 -14.11
C ASN A 64 -11.72 0.37 -15.57
N THR A 65 -10.55 0.74 -16.08
CA THR A 65 -10.03 0.27 -17.37
C THR A 65 -8.70 -0.45 -17.13
N THR A 66 -8.63 -1.74 -17.46
CA THR A 66 -7.40 -2.50 -17.40
C THR A 66 -6.81 -2.66 -18.79
N ILE A 67 -5.63 -2.07 -19.02
CA ILE A 67 -4.86 -2.18 -20.26
C ILE A 67 -3.82 -3.28 -20.06
N ARG A 68 -3.88 -4.33 -20.87
CA ARG A 68 -2.91 -5.42 -20.84
C ARG A 68 -1.94 -5.27 -21.99
N LYS A 69 -0.64 -5.35 -21.70
CA LYS A 69 0.43 -5.31 -22.71
C LYS A 69 1.35 -6.51 -22.53
N PRO A 70 1.92 -7.03 -23.65
CA PRO A 70 2.88 -8.10 -23.55
C PRO A 70 4.16 -7.63 -22.84
N ASP A 71 4.90 -8.55 -22.27
CA ASP A 71 6.20 -8.28 -21.64
C ASP A 71 7.28 -7.78 -22.61
N THR A 72 7.02 -7.87 -23.90
CA THR A 72 7.88 -7.36 -24.98
C THR A 72 7.64 -5.92 -25.37
N ILE A 73 6.64 -5.23 -24.77
CA ILE A 73 6.41 -3.79 -25.01
C ILE A 73 7.69 -3.01 -24.74
N SER A 74 8.03 -2.06 -25.60
CA SER A 74 9.17 -1.16 -25.35
C SER A 74 8.88 -0.13 -24.27
N GLU A 75 9.95 0.33 -23.57
CA GLU A 75 9.83 1.43 -22.60
C GLU A 75 9.18 2.67 -23.27
N ALA A 76 9.60 3.03 -24.48
CA ALA A 76 9.06 4.19 -25.18
C ALA A 76 7.55 4.09 -25.47
N GLU A 77 7.06 2.92 -25.88
CA GLU A 77 5.62 2.70 -26.12
C GLU A 77 4.82 2.81 -24.82
N LEU A 78 5.36 2.27 -23.71
CA LEU A 78 4.69 2.37 -22.41
C LEU A 78 4.65 3.82 -21.91
N LEU A 79 5.75 4.57 -22.03
CA LEU A 79 5.80 5.98 -21.63
C LEU A 79 4.85 6.84 -22.48
N ASN A 80 4.82 6.67 -23.81
CA ASN A 80 3.88 7.37 -24.69
C ASN A 80 2.41 7.09 -24.30
N MET A 81 2.08 5.84 -23.98
CA MET A 81 0.73 5.51 -23.51
C MET A 81 0.38 6.22 -22.19
N ILE A 82 1.32 6.34 -21.25
CA ILE A 82 1.10 7.07 -20.01
C ILE A 82 0.88 8.56 -20.30
N GLU A 83 1.62 9.15 -21.24
CA GLU A 83 1.43 10.55 -21.64
C GLU A 83 0.05 10.78 -22.27
N GLU A 84 -0.44 9.87 -23.10
CA GLU A 84 -1.81 9.91 -23.63
C GLU A 84 -2.85 9.87 -22.50
N LEU A 85 -2.67 9.00 -21.50
CA LEU A 85 -3.54 8.92 -20.33
C LEU A 85 -3.43 10.14 -19.42
N ASN A 86 -2.26 10.76 -19.33
CA ASN A 86 -2.06 12.03 -18.62
C ASN A 86 -2.89 13.15 -19.27
N ALA A 87 -2.95 13.19 -20.60
CA ALA A 87 -3.69 14.19 -21.37
C ALA A 87 -5.21 13.91 -21.41
N ASP A 88 -5.67 12.70 -21.09
CA ASP A 88 -7.08 12.34 -21.11
C ASP A 88 -7.80 12.85 -19.84
N ASP A 89 -8.64 13.86 -20.04
CA ASP A 89 -9.45 14.46 -18.96
C ASP A 89 -10.48 13.52 -18.34
N SER A 90 -10.83 12.44 -18.98
CA SER A 90 -11.73 11.43 -18.43
C SER A 90 -11.05 10.48 -17.43
N VAL A 91 -9.72 10.47 -17.38
CA VAL A 91 -8.90 9.63 -16.48
C VAL A 91 -8.51 10.43 -15.25
N ASP A 92 -8.79 9.88 -14.06
CA ASP A 92 -8.49 10.52 -12.78
C ASP A 92 -7.34 9.86 -12.03
N GLY A 93 -7.12 8.57 -12.29
CA GLY A 93 -6.02 7.82 -11.69
C GLY A 93 -5.35 6.88 -12.67
N ILE A 94 -4.03 6.84 -12.63
CA ILE A 94 -3.20 5.94 -13.44
C ILE A 94 -2.35 5.09 -12.50
N LEU A 95 -2.35 3.79 -12.75
CA LEU A 95 -1.52 2.83 -12.04
C LEU A 95 -0.84 1.91 -13.05
N VAL A 96 0.48 1.79 -12.95
CA VAL A 96 1.25 0.77 -13.66
C VAL A 96 1.64 -0.32 -12.67
N GLN A 97 1.15 -1.54 -12.88
CA GLN A 97 1.38 -2.64 -11.96
C GLN A 97 2.85 -3.08 -11.96
N LEU A 98 3.50 -2.95 -10.80
CA LEU A 98 4.86 -3.45 -10.57
C LEU A 98 4.83 -4.93 -10.14
N PRO A 99 5.93 -5.69 -10.37
CA PRO A 99 7.16 -5.27 -11.06
C PRO A 99 7.02 -5.23 -12.59
N LEU A 100 7.88 -4.47 -13.24
CA LEU A 100 7.99 -4.38 -14.69
C LEU A 100 9.10 -5.31 -15.24
N PRO A 101 9.06 -5.67 -16.55
CA PRO A 101 10.18 -6.32 -17.22
C PRO A 101 11.47 -5.52 -17.09
N LYS A 102 12.61 -6.19 -16.96
CA LYS A 102 13.92 -5.59 -16.65
C LYS A 102 14.41 -4.51 -17.64
N HIS A 103 13.90 -4.50 -18.85
CA HIS A 103 14.26 -3.52 -19.89
C HIS A 103 13.46 -2.20 -19.77
N ILE A 104 12.50 -2.14 -18.84
CA ILE A 104 11.68 -0.95 -18.57
C ILE A 104 12.08 -0.41 -17.20
N SER A 105 12.41 0.87 -17.14
CA SER A 105 12.75 1.56 -15.89
C SER A 105 11.49 1.91 -15.10
N GLU A 106 11.30 1.27 -13.93
CA GLU A 106 10.20 1.60 -13.02
C GLU A 106 10.22 3.08 -12.61
N ASP A 107 11.40 3.65 -12.35
CA ASP A 107 11.56 5.05 -11.95
C ASP A 107 11.08 6.02 -13.05
N LYS A 108 11.39 5.74 -14.32
CA LYS A 108 10.90 6.55 -15.43
C LYS A 108 9.39 6.44 -15.58
N VAL A 109 8.84 5.22 -15.50
CA VAL A 109 7.39 4.98 -15.59
C VAL A 109 6.66 5.74 -14.50
N ILE A 110 7.11 5.64 -13.24
CA ILE A 110 6.52 6.35 -12.10
C ILE A 110 6.60 7.87 -12.30
N ALA A 111 7.76 8.39 -12.76
CA ALA A 111 7.96 9.83 -12.98
C ALA A 111 7.18 10.38 -14.19
N THR A 112 6.76 9.55 -15.12
CA THR A 112 5.96 9.95 -16.29
C THR A 112 4.47 10.09 -15.95
N ILE A 113 3.95 9.37 -14.96
CA ILE A 113 2.57 9.55 -14.49
C ILE A 113 2.42 10.99 -13.96
N ALA A 114 1.38 11.72 -14.39
CA ALA A 114 1.10 13.03 -13.82
C ALA A 114 0.85 12.93 -12.32
N LYS A 115 1.51 13.76 -11.50
CA LYS A 115 1.43 13.67 -10.02
C LYS A 115 -0.01 13.73 -9.48
N GLU A 116 -0.89 14.41 -10.21
CA GLU A 116 -2.32 14.55 -9.89
C GLU A 116 -3.12 13.28 -10.18
N LYS A 117 -2.57 12.36 -11.01
CA LYS A 117 -3.15 11.06 -11.38
C LYS A 117 -2.39 9.88 -10.78
N ASP A 118 -1.34 10.13 -10.00
CA ASP A 118 -0.53 9.12 -9.30
C ASP A 118 -1.30 8.59 -8.08
N VAL A 119 -2.13 7.59 -8.30
CA VAL A 119 -2.96 7.00 -7.24
C VAL A 119 -2.21 6.07 -6.29
N ASP A 120 -1.00 5.63 -6.65
CA ASP A 120 -0.14 4.86 -5.75
C ASP A 120 0.68 5.75 -4.79
N GLY A 121 0.82 7.05 -5.09
CA GLY A 121 1.58 8.01 -4.30
C GLY A 121 3.11 7.82 -4.42
N PHE A 122 3.59 7.29 -5.55
CA PHE A 122 5.02 7.00 -5.76
C PHE A 122 5.74 8.06 -6.58
N HIS A 123 5.00 8.97 -7.24
CA HIS A 123 5.61 10.05 -8.03
C HIS A 123 6.57 10.87 -7.17
N PRO A 124 7.80 11.20 -7.66
CA PRO A 124 8.81 11.91 -6.88
C PRO A 124 8.31 13.20 -6.20
N LEU A 125 7.41 13.94 -6.86
CA LEU A 125 6.81 15.15 -6.25
C LEU A 125 5.83 14.82 -5.13
N ASN A 126 5.05 13.73 -5.19
CA ASN A 126 4.20 13.29 -4.09
C ASN A 126 5.05 12.80 -2.91
N VAL A 127 6.13 12.06 -3.19
CA VAL A 127 7.09 11.64 -2.16
C VAL A 127 7.76 12.85 -1.49
N ALA A 128 8.20 13.84 -2.26
CA ALA A 128 8.79 15.07 -1.71
C ALA A 128 7.79 15.84 -0.84
N ALA A 129 6.53 15.98 -1.31
CA ALA A 129 5.46 16.65 -0.57
C ALA A 129 5.14 15.92 0.74
N LEU A 130 5.09 14.58 0.74
CA LEU A 130 4.95 13.77 1.96
C LEU A 130 6.04 14.11 2.99
N TRP A 131 7.31 14.16 2.56
CA TRP A 131 8.42 14.48 3.48
C TRP A 131 8.36 15.92 4.01
N GLN A 132 7.83 16.84 3.22
CA GLN A 132 7.66 18.26 3.61
C GLN A 132 6.34 18.54 4.34
N LYS A 133 5.52 17.52 4.65
CA LYS A 133 4.17 17.66 5.24
C LYS A 133 3.24 18.53 4.39
N GLN A 134 3.42 18.54 3.09
CA GLN A 134 2.54 19.20 2.15
C GLN A 134 1.43 18.25 1.70
N ASP A 135 0.35 18.81 1.17
CA ASP A 135 -0.75 18.04 0.62
C ASP A 135 -0.30 17.20 -0.58
N CYS A 136 -0.55 15.91 -0.54
CA CYS A 136 -0.16 14.94 -1.56
C CYS A 136 -1.01 13.66 -1.49
N ILE A 137 -0.97 12.88 -2.55
CA ILE A 137 -1.48 11.51 -2.53
C ILE A 137 -0.49 10.63 -1.74
N LEU A 138 -1.01 9.99 -0.70
CA LEU A 138 -0.20 9.13 0.17
C LEU A 138 -0.05 7.72 -0.43
N PRO A 139 1.12 7.07 -0.31
CA PRO A 139 1.29 5.68 -0.71
C PRO A 139 0.27 4.75 -0.06
N CYS A 140 -0.38 3.90 -0.88
CA CYS A 140 -1.53 3.11 -0.48
C CYS A 140 -1.29 2.20 0.72
N THR A 141 -0.21 1.41 0.71
CA THR A 141 0.11 0.47 1.80
C THR A 141 0.43 1.21 3.10
N PRO A 142 1.32 2.21 3.14
CA PRO A 142 1.56 3.04 4.31
C PRO A 142 0.31 3.72 4.87
N LYS A 143 -0.53 4.30 4.00
CA LYS A 143 -1.83 4.91 4.38
C LYS A 143 -2.73 3.87 5.06
N GLY A 144 -2.79 2.66 4.50
CA GLY A 144 -3.57 1.56 5.05
C GLY A 144 -3.08 1.11 6.43
N ILE A 145 -1.77 1.04 6.65
CA ILE A 145 -1.16 0.69 7.94
C ILE A 145 -1.57 1.69 9.03
N ILE A 146 -1.45 2.99 8.76
CA ILE A 146 -1.85 4.02 9.74
C ILE A 146 -3.34 3.93 10.06
N LYS A 147 -4.20 3.69 9.06
CA LYS A 147 -5.64 3.48 9.28
C LYS A 147 -5.91 2.27 10.18
N MET A 148 -5.24 1.14 9.92
CA MET A 148 -5.37 -0.07 10.72
C MET A 148 -4.98 0.17 12.18
N LEU A 149 -3.84 0.85 12.43
CA LEU A 149 -3.39 1.20 13.77
C LEU A 149 -4.44 2.08 14.50
N LYS A 150 -4.96 3.10 13.83
CA LYS A 150 -5.97 4.02 14.40
C LYS A 150 -7.28 3.30 14.75
N VAL A 151 -7.78 2.46 13.84
CA VAL A 151 -9.02 1.70 14.07
C VAL A 151 -8.86 0.67 15.19
N ALA A 152 -7.68 0.09 15.34
CA ALA A 152 -7.37 -0.80 16.47
C ALA A 152 -7.18 -0.05 17.80
N GLY A 153 -7.32 1.27 17.83
CA GLY A 153 -7.12 2.08 19.04
C GLY A 153 -5.66 2.15 19.51
N VAL A 154 -4.70 1.85 18.62
CA VAL A 154 -3.28 1.92 18.96
C VAL A 154 -2.86 3.38 19.10
N GLU A 155 -2.40 3.76 20.29
CA GLU A 155 -1.77 5.06 20.50
C GLU A 155 -0.39 5.07 19.83
N ILE A 156 -0.21 5.88 18.79
CA ILE A 156 1.06 5.99 18.04
C ILE A 156 1.98 7.05 18.67
N LYS A 157 1.39 8.13 19.18
CA LYS A 157 2.12 9.26 19.75
C LYS A 157 3.02 8.83 20.91
N GLY A 158 4.30 9.22 20.84
CA GLY A 158 5.30 8.93 21.86
C GLY A 158 5.85 7.50 21.84
N LYS A 159 5.33 6.61 20.98
CA LYS A 159 5.76 5.22 20.90
C LYS A 159 7.07 5.07 20.12
N ARG A 160 7.86 4.06 20.50
CA ARG A 160 9.02 3.61 19.74
C ARG A 160 8.53 2.69 18.63
N ALA A 161 8.56 3.19 17.40
CA ALA A 161 8.22 2.40 16.21
C ALA A 161 9.49 1.93 15.50
N VAL A 162 9.58 0.65 15.23
CA VAL A 162 10.64 0.06 14.40
C VAL A 162 10.03 -0.41 13.09
N VAL A 163 10.61 0.02 11.97
CA VAL A 163 10.23 -0.42 10.64
C VAL A 163 11.37 -1.26 10.06
N ILE A 164 11.14 -2.55 9.82
CA ILE A 164 12.09 -3.41 9.12
C ILE A 164 11.77 -3.33 7.62
N GLY A 165 12.67 -2.72 6.87
CA GLY A 165 12.54 -2.44 5.45
C GLY A 165 12.69 -0.96 5.14
N ARG A 166 13.28 -0.64 3.99
CA ARG A 166 13.55 0.73 3.55
C ARG A 166 13.26 0.97 2.07
N SER A 167 12.27 0.26 1.54
CA SER A 167 11.81 0.49 0.17
C SER A 167 11.15 1.86 0.04
N ASN A 168 11.26 2.47 -1.14
CA ASN A 168 10.63 3.75 -1.44
C ASN A 168 9.10 3.68 -1.45
N ILE A 169 8.55 2.47 -1.65
CA ILE A 169 7.10 2.26 -1.80
C ILE A 169 6.39 1.89 -0.48
N VAL A 170 7.11 1.37 0.53
CA VAL A 170 6.52 0.96 1.81
C VAL A 170 7.34 1.43 3.01
N GLY A 171 8.58 0.96 3.17
CA GLY A 171 9.35 1.14 4.40
C GLY A 171 9.60 2.60 4.74
N LEU A 172 10.12 3.39 3.82
CA LEU A 172 10.36 4.81 4.03
C LEU A 172 9.04 5.59 4.21
N PRO A 173 8.01 5.44 3.36
CA PRO A 173 6.77 6.17 3.56
C PRO A 173 6.04 5.83 4.86
N VAL A 174 5.98 4.56 5.30
CA VAL A 174 5.35 4.23 6.57
C VAL A 174 6.12 4.80 7.76
N SER A 175 7.46 4.83 7.66
CA SER A 175 8.30 5.47 8.68
C SER A 175 7.98 6.96 8.81
N LYS A 176 7.79 7.64 7.66
CA LYS A 176 7.42 9.06 7.65
C LYS A 176 6.03 9.28 8.25
N LEU A 177 5.05 8.45 7.89
CA LEU A 177 3.69 8.58 8.43
C LEU A 177 3.65 8.30 9.95
N LEU A 178 4.40 7.33 10.45
CA LEU A 178 4.54 7.09 11.90
C LEU A 178 5.20 8.29 12.62
N LEU A 179 6.21 8.89 11.99
CA LEU A 179 6.83 10.12 12.52
C LEU A 179 5.84 11.28 12.55
N ASP A 180 4.97 11.41 11.56
CA ASP A 180 3.94 12.45 11.52
C ASP A 180 2.86 12.25 12.58
N GLU A 181 2.60 11.00 12.96
CA GLU A 181 1.76 10.64 14.11
C GLU A 181 2.52 10.77 15.46
N ASN A 182 3.70 11.37 15.45
CA ASN A 182 4.54 11.65 16.62
C ASN A 182 5.16 10.39 17.28
N ALA A 183 5.40 9.32 16.54
CA ALA A 183 6.24 8.22 17.01
C ALA A 183 7.73 8.58 16.95
N THR A 184 8.54 7.92 17.79
CA THR A 184 9.99 7.87 17.61
C THR A 184 10.30 6.69 16.70
N VAL A 185 10.81 6.95 15.49
CA VAL A 185 10.94 5.93 14.46
C VAL A 185 12.39 5.49 14.25
N THR A 186 12.62 4.19 14.26
CA THR A 186 13.88 3.54 13.84
C THR A 186 13.63 2.75 12.58
N ILE A 187 14.42 2.99 11.54
CA ILE A 187 14.40 2.22 10.29
C ILE A 187 15.52 1.18 10.33
N ALA A 188 15.15 -0.10 10.31
CA ALA A 188 16.08 -1.22 10.30
C ALA A 188 16.12 -1.89 8.92
N HIS A 189 17.25 -2.45 8.56
CA HIS A 189 17.48 -3.03 7.23
C HIS A 189 18.56 -4.13 7.27
N SER A 190 18.87 -4.72 6.13
CA SER A 190 19.84 -5.83 6.00
C SER A 190 21.28 -5.53 6.48
N ARG A 191 21.60 -4.26 6.80
CA ARG A 191 22.89 -3.83 7.35
C ARG A 191 22.79 -3.38 8.80
N THR A 192 21.63 -3.51 9.43
CA THR A 192 21.44 -3.18 10.85
C THR A 192 22.18 -4.21 11.70
N VAL A 193 23.05 -3.72 12.57
CA VAL A 193 23.80 -4.56 13.52
C VAL A 193 22.87 -4.91 14.68
N ASP A 194 22.90 -6.16 15.13
CA ASP A 194 22.07 -6.69 16.22
C ASP A 194 20.57 -6.32 16.06
N LEU A 195 20.03 -6.70 14.91
CA LEU A 195 18.62 -6.45 14.59
C LEU A 195 17.65 -6.94 15.69
N PRO A 196 17.85 -8.11 16.32
CA PRO A 196 16.96 -8.56 17.40
C PRO A 196 16.89 -7.59 18.59
N THR A 197 17.98 -6.97 18.99
CA THR A 197 17.97 -5.96 20.06
C THR A 197 17.21 -4.70 19.63
N VAL A 198 17.36 -4.26 18.37
CA VAL A 198 16.61 -3.12 17.85
C VAL A 198 15.11 -3.40 17.85
N THR A 199 14.70 -4.58 17.39
CA THR A 199 13.28 -4.93 17.25
C THR A 199 12.61 -5.22 18.59
N ARG A 200 13.31 -5.82 19.56
CA ARG A 200 12.80 -5.99 20.93
C ARG A 200 12.47 -4.68 21.64
N ASN A 201 13.10 -3.57 21.26
CA ASN A 201 12.80 -2.25 21.80
C ASN A 201 11.56 -1.58 21.19
N ALA A 202 10.93 -2.18 20.17
CA ALA A 202 9.75 -1.65 19.54
C ALA A 202 8.49 -1.82 20.39
N GLU A 203 7.68 -0.78 20.47
CA GLU A 203 6.29 -0.82 20.92
C GLU A 203 5.36 -1.03 19.72
N ILE A 204 5.78 -0.53 18.54
CA ILE A 204 5.13 -0.79 17.24
C ILE A 204 6.19 -1.33 16.30
N LEU A 205 6.01 -2.52 15.77
CA LEU A 205 6.89 -3.16 14.81
C LEU A 205 6.18 -3.32 13.47
N VAL A 206 6.72 -2.70 12.42
CA VAL A 206 6.23 -2.87 11.03
C VAL A 206 7.28 -3.65 10.25
N VAL A 207 6.87 -4.75 9.61
CA VAL A 207 7.78 -5.64 8.87
C VAL A 207 7.42 -5.64 7.40
N ALA A 208 8.33 -5.17 6.54
CA ALA A 208 8.11 -4.99 5.10
C ALA A 208 9.38 -5.33 4.30
N ILE A 209 9.78 -6.61 4.29
CA ILE A 209 11.03 -7.09 3.67
C ILE A 209 10.85 -8.18 2.63
N GLY A 210 9.65 -8.76 2.50
CA GLY A 210 9.35 -9.83 1.54
C GLY A 210 10.14 -11.13 1.81
N ARG A 211 10.32 -11.49 3.09
CA ARG A 211 11.03 -12.70 3.50
C ARG A 211 10.16 -13.54 4.43
N PRO A 212 9.75 -14.75 4.00
CA PRO A 212 8.81 -15.56 4.76
C PRO A 212 9.32 -15.86 6.17
N LYS A 213 8.50 -15.55 7.19
CA LYS A 213 8.73 -15.88 8.62
C LYS A 213 10.09 -15.42 9.17
N PHE A 214 10.64 -14.35 8.65
CA PHE A 214 11.95 -13.84 9.02
C PHE A 214 12.00 -13.32 10.47
N VAL A 215 10.94 -12.66 10.93
CA VAL A 215 10.85 -12.16 12.30
C VAL A 215 10.32 -13.26 13.20
N THR A 216 11.14 -13.67 14.17
CA THR A 216 10.86 -14.76 15.12
C THR A 216 10.50 -14.23 16.51
N ALA A 217 10.00 -15.08 17.39
CA ALA A 217 9.51 -14.70 18.72
C ALA A 217 10.57 -14.06 19.62
N ASP A 218 11.84 -14.39 19.47
CA ASP A 218 12.97 -13.80 20.20
C ASP A 218 13.30 -12.36 19.77
N MET A 219 12.79 -11.94 18.60
CA MET A 219 12.92 -10.59 18.07
C MET A 219 11.83 -9.64 18.54
N VAL A 220 10.80 -10.13 19.25
CA VAL A 220 9.61 -9.35 19.65
C VAL A 220 9.43 -9.42 21.15
N SER A 221 9.18 -8.28 21.79
CA SER A 221 8.84 -8.21 23.22
C SER A 221 7.35 -8.40 23.48
N GLU A 222 7.01 -8.76 24.72
CA GLU A 222 5.62 -8.86 25.17
C GLU A 222 4.90 -7.51 25.00
N GLY A 223 3.66 -7.56 24.50
CA GLY A 223 2.82 -6.37 24.33
C GLY A 223 3.10 -5.54 23.07
N THR A 224 4.05 -5.93 22.24
CA THR A 224 4.36 -5.23 20.98
C THR A 224 3.16 -5.28 20.02
N VAL A 225 2.88 -4.17 19.35
CA VAL A 225 1.98 -4.09 18.19
C VAL A 225 2.76 -4.51 16.94
N VAL A 226 2.31 -5.55 16.22
CA VAL A 226 3.03 -6.11 15.07
C VAL A 226 2.20 -5.98 13.80
N ILE A 227 2.73 -5.23 12.83
CA ILE A 227 2.14 -5.04 11.50
C ILE A 227 3.00 -5.79 10.48
N ASP A 228 2.50 -6.89 9.99
CA ASP A 228 3.13 -7.69 8.95
C ASP A 228 2.61 -7.27 7.56
N VAL A 229 3.52 -6.72 6.76
CA VAL A 229 3.23 -6.24 5.39
C VAL A 229 3.59 -7.28 4.34
N GLY A 230 4.41 -8.26 4.71
CA GLY A 230 4.91 -9.28 3.80
C GLY A 230 3.79 -10.14 3.21
N VAL A 231 3.91 -10.45 1.93
CA VAL A 231 3.06 -11.43 1.25
C VAL A 231 3.98 -12.39 0.50
N ASN A 232 4.21 -13.54 1.10
CA ASN A 232 5.14 -14.53 0.61
C ASN A 232 4.45 -15.88 0.40
N ARG A 233 5.11 -16.80 -0.29
CA ARG A 233 4.75 -18.22 -0.26
C ARG A 233 5.70 -18.94 0.70
N ASP A 234 5.11 -19.63 1.66
CA ASP A 234 5.85 -20.51 2.56
C ASP A 234 6.52 -21.61 1.73
N PRO A 235 7.85 -21.76 1.80
CA PRO A 235 8.56 -22.74 1.00
C PRO A 235 8.22 -24.20 1.34
N GLU A 236 7.74 -24.47 2.55
CA GLU A 236 7.38 -25.83 3.00
C GLU A 236 5.95 -26.20 2.65
N THR A 237 5.02 -25.27 2.80
CA THR A 237 3.57 -25.55 2.65
C THR A 237 2.96 -25.02 1.35
N GLY A 238 3.65 -24.12 0.65
CA GLY A 238 3.15 -23.40 -0.53
C GLY A 238 2.04 -22.39 -0.23
N LYS A 239 1.61 -22.28 1.03
CA LYS A 239 0.55 -21.34 1.46
C LYS A 239 1.10 -19.91 1.57
N LEU A 240 0.20 -18.93 1.52
CA LEU A 240 0.56 -17.54 1.78
C LEU A 240 0.95 -17.36 3.24
N CYS A 241 2.04 -16.65 3.47
CA CYS A 241 2.51 -16.25 4.80
C CYS A 241 3.12 -14.84 4.75
N GLY A 242 3.30 -14.24 5.91
CA GLY A 242 3.96 -12.95 6.06
C GLY A 242 5.47 -13.04 6.25
N ASP A 243 6.04 -11.89 6.59
CA ASP A 243 7.44 -11.75 6.99
C ASP A 243 7.65 -12.16 8.47
N VAL A 244 6.56 -12.35 9.20
CA VAL A 244 6.55 -12.65 10.63
C VAL A 244 6.17 -14.11 10.85
N ASP A 245 6.83 -14.80 11.79
CA ASP A 245 6.34 -16.07 12.30
C ASP A 245 5.12 -15.86 13.18
N TYR A 246 3.95 -15.79 12.51
CA TYR A 246 2.69 -15.42 13.13
C TYR A 246 2.36 -16.30 14.34
N ALA A 247 2.50 -17.60 14.21
CA ALA A 247 2.12 -18.55 15.27
C ALA A 247 2.98 -18.40 16.54
N ALA A 248 4.25 -18.07 16.38
CA ALA A 248 5.18 -17.86 17.49
C ALA A 248 5.03 -16.45 18.14
N ILE A 249 4.56 -15.45 17.39
CA ILE A 249 4.52 -14.05 17.83
C ILE A 249 3.12 -13.66 18.34
N GLU A 250 2.05 -14.21 17.80
CA GLU A 250 0.67 -13.89 18.21
C GLU A 250 0.46 -13.99 19.73
N PRO A 251 0.95 -15.01 20.46
CA PRO A 251 0.80 -15.08 21.91
C PRO A 251 1.45 -13.92 22.69
N LYS A 252 2.49 -13.29 22.12
CA LYS A 252 3.28 -12.22 22.73
C LYS A 252 2.78 -10.82 22.36
N ALA A 253 2.25 -10.67 21.15
CA ALA A 253 1.78 -9.38 20.66
C ALA A 253 0.54 -8.89 21.41
N SER A 254 0.40 -7.56 21.56
CA SER A 254 -0.87 -6.95 21.99
C SER A 254 -1.85 -6.84 20.81
N VAL A 255 -1.31 -6.53 19.65
CA VAL A 255 -2.05 -6.39 18.38
C VAL A 255 -1.21 -7.01 17.27
N ILE A 256 -1.84 -7.71 16.34
CA ILE A 256 -1.14 -8.33 15.20
C ILE A 256 -2.02 -8.35 13.94
N THR A 257 -1.40 -8.22 12.77
CA THR A 257 -2.08 -8.42 11.48
C THR A 257 -1.83 -9.82 10.93
N PRO A 258 -2.85 -10.53 10.44
CA PRO A 258 -2.68 -11.83 9.80
C PRO A 258 -2.21 -11.70 8.35
N VAL A 259 -1.55 -12.74 7.83
CA VAL A 259 -1.28 -12.88 6.40
C VAL A 259 -1.72 -14.28 5.95
N PRO A 260 -2.68 -14.37 5.01
CA PRO A 260 -3.40 -13.29 4.33
C PRO A 260 -4.50 -12.62 5.20
N GLY A 261 -4.98 -11.47 4.73
CA GLY A 261 -6.15 -10.80 5.32
C GLY A 261 -5.86 -9.58 6.20
N GLY A 262 -4.57 -9.25 6.41
CA GLY A 262 -4.12 -8.04 7.11
C GLY A 262 -3.94 -6.84 6.15
N VAL A 263 -2.70 -6.43 5.92
CA VAL A 263 -2.36 -5.19 5.18
C VAL A 263 -2.79 -5.22 3.70
N GLY A 264 -2.67 -6.37 3.01
CA GLY A 264 -2.95 -6.47 1.58
C GLY A 264 -4.33 -5.94 1.14
N PRO A 265 -5.45 -6.32 1.76
CA PRO A 265 -6.77 -5.77 1.46
C PRO A 265 -6.84 -4.26 1.63
N MET A 266 -6.14 -3.69 2.60
CA MET A 266 -6.11 -2.25 2.86
C MET A 266 -5.36 -1.46 1.78
N THR A 267 -4.32 -2.05 1.17
CA THR A 267 -3.62 -1.44 0.03
C THR A 267 -4.60 -1.17 -1.12
N ILE A 268 -5.43 -2.16 -1.48
CA ILE A 268 -6.43 -2.00 -2.55
C ILE A 268 -7.52 -0.99 -2.14
N THR A 269 -7.91 -0.98 -0.88
CA THR A 269 -8.91 -0.02 -0.37
C THR A 269 -8.40 1.41 -0.42
N CYS A 270 -7.16 1.65 -0.01
CA CYS A 270 -6.53 2.97 -0.10
C CYS A 270 -6.29 3.42 -1.54
N LEU A 271 -6.09 2.48 -2.49
CA LEU A 271 -6.04 2.81 -3.91
C LEU A 271 -7.40 3.36 -4.41
N MET A 272 -8.52 2.76 -4.00
CA MET A 272 -9.86 3.29 -4.33
C MET A 272 -10.05 4.68 -3.73
N GLU A 273 -9.66 4.87 -2.49
CA GLU A 273 -9.72 6.16 -1.81
C GLU A 273 -8.85 7.22 -2.51
N ASN A 274 -7.61 6.90 -2.88
CA ASN A 274 -6.74 7.80 -3.62
C ASN A 274 -7.31 8.15 -5.00
N THR A 275 -7.97 7.20 -5.68
CA THR A 275 -8.64 7.45 -6.96
C THR A 275 -9.80 8.45 -6.80
N ILE A 276 -10.60 8.30 -5.75
CA ILE A 276 -11.66 9.25 -5.41
C ILE A 276 -11.05 10.62 -5.07
N GLU A 277 -9.97 10.64 -4.31
CA GLU A 277 -9.28 11.88 -3.92
C GLU A 277 -8.73 12.63 -5.15
N CYS A 278 -8.07 11.94 -6.09
CA CYS A 278 -7.60 12.54 -7.35
C CYS A 278 -8.77 13.13 -8.16
N PHE A 279 -9.89 12.39 -8.25
CA PHE A 279 -11.12 12.88 -8.90
C PHE A 279 -11.63 14.14 -8.25
N LEU A 280 -11.83 14.16 -6.93
CA LEU A 280 -12.35 15.32 -6.20
C LEU A 280 -11.44 16.53 -6.31
N ARG A 281 -10.13 16.35 -6.18
CA ARG A 281 -9.14 17.42 -6.36
C ARG A 281 -9.20 18.05 -7.76
N LYS A 282 -9.63 17.30 -8.79
CA LYS A 282 -9.84 17.80 -10.15
C LYS A 282 -11.19 18.52 -10.30
N MET A 283 -12.26 17.97 -9.72
CA MET A 283 -13.62 18.48 -9.89
C MET A 283 -13.93 19.70 -9.02
N GLU A 284 -13.15 19.95 -7.98
CA GLU A 284 -13.37 21.04 -7.01
C GLU A 284 -12.36 22.20 -7.18
N LYS A 285 -11.55 22.17 -8.25
CA LYS A 285 -10.72 23.30 -8.70
C LYS A 285 -11.57 24.27 -9.52
#